data_cefcb5b9eb84e3a83c67d99609aef490
#
_entry.id   cefcb5b9eb84e3a83c67d99609aef490
#
_cell.length_a   1.000
_cell.length_b   1.000
_cell.length_c   1.000
_cell.angle_alpha   90.00
_cell.angle_beta   90.00
_cell.angle_gamma   90.00
#
_symmetry.space_group_name_H-M   'P 1'
#
loop_
_entity.id
_entity.type
_entity.pdbx_description
1 polymer ?
#
loop_
_entity_poly.entity_id
_entity_poly.type
_entity_poly.pdbx_seq_one_letter_code
_entity_poly.pdbx_strand_id
1 'polypeptide(L)'
;TGDEIEIIGIRDTKKSVCTGVEMFRKLLDSGEAGDNIGALLRGIERTDVERGQVLAKPGSVTPHTKFEAQAYVLKKEEGGRHTPFFTKYRPQFYFRTTDVTGTIKLPEGTEMVMPGDNITMEVSLLSPIAMTKGLKFAIREGGRTVGAGVVAEIIE
;
A
#
# COMPACT_ATOMS: atom_id res chain seq x y z
N THR A 1 14.60 -18.89 -7.12
CA THR A 1 14.65 -19.19 -8.55
C THR A 1 13.77 -20.41 -8.85
N GLY A 2 12.99 -20.33 -9.92
CA GLY A 2 12.07 -21.40 -10.31
C GLY A 2 10.67 -21.33 -9.72
N ASP A 3 10.41 -20.45 -8.79
CA ASP A 3 9.11 -20.31 -8.15
C ASP A 3 8.10 -19.61 -9.04
N GLU A 4 6.87 -20.12 -9.04
CA GLU A 4 5.75 -19.38 -9.62
C GLU A 4 5.39 -18.21 -8.70
N ILE A 5 5.12 -17.06 -9.30
CA ILE A 5 4.74 -15.85 -8.60
C ILE A 5 3.56 -15.16 -9.28
N GLU A 6 2.89 -14.30 -8.52
CA GLU A 6 1.92 -13.35 -9.04
C GLU A 6 2.43 -11.94 -8.84
N ILE A 7 2.14 -11.06 -9.82
CA ILE A 7 2.41 -9.62 -9.74
C ILE A 7 1.09 -8.95 -9.41
N ILE A 8 1.00 -8.36 -8.21
CA ILE A 8 -0.26 -7.94 -7.62
C ILE A 8 -0.26 -6.44 -7.33
N GLY A 9 -1.36 -5.79 -7.64
CA GLY A 9 -1.59 -4.38 -7.37
C GLY A 9 -1.47 -3.49 -8.60
N ILE A 10 -2.10 -2.34 -8.56
CA ILE A 10 -2.14 -1.28 -9.57
C ILE A 10 -2.81 -1.73 -10.86
N ARG A 11 -2.34 -2.81 -11.47
CA ARG A 11 -2.84 -3.41 -12.72
C ARG A 11 -3.45 -4.78 -12.43
N ASP A 12 -4.03 -5.39 -13.45
CA ASP A 12 -4.52 -6.76 -13.36
C ASP A 12 -3.40 -7.71 -12.92
N THR A 13 -3.74 -8.65 -12.07
CA THR A 13 -2.79 -9.64 -11.57
C THR A 13 -2.24 -10.48 -12.72
N LYS A 14 -0.93 -10.57 -12.80
CA LYS A 14 -0.23 -11.42 -13.78
C LYS A 14 0.52 -12.53 -13.07
N LYS A 15 0.59 -13.68 -13.71
CA LYS A 15 1.40 -14.81 -13.24
C LYS A 15 2.71 -14.87 -14.01
N SER A 16 3.76 -15.25 -13.33
CA SER A 16 5.07 -15.46 -13.93
C SER A 16 5.87 -16.47 -13.13
N VAL A 17 7.10 -16.70 -13.57
CA VAL A 17 8.05 -17.53 -12.85
C VAL A 17 9.31 -16.71 -12.63
N CYS A 18 9.83 -16.72 -11.41
CA CYS A 18 11.11 -16.07 -11.10
C CYS A 18 12.24 -16.94 -11.66
N THR A 19 12.89 -16.49 -12.72
CA THR A 19 13.95 -17.23 -13.39
C THR A 19 15.35 -16.90 -12.89
N GLY A 20 15.50 -15.82 -12.12
CA GLY A 20 16.78 -15.44 -11.56
C GLY A 20 16.62 -14.40 -10.45
N VAL A 21 17.56 -14.43 -9.53
CA VAL A 21 17.67 -13.47 -8.42
C VAL A 21 19.09 -12.90 -8.46
N GLU A 22 19.19 -11.57 -8.41
CA GLU A 22 20.47 -10.86 -8.45
C GLU A 22 20.54 -9.85 -7.30
N MET A 23 21.70 -9.79 -6.64
CA MET A 23 21.99 -8.78 -5.65
C MET A 23 23.47 -8.39 -5.78
N PHE A 24 23.75 -7.08 -5.86
CA PHE A 24 25.10 -6.56 -6.06
C PHE A 24 25.85 -7.20 -7.25
N ARG A 25 25.12 -7.39 -8.37
CA ARG A 25 25.63 -8.00 -9.60
C ARG A 25 26.06 -9.47 -9.47
N LYS A 26 25.61 -10.13 -8.41
CA LYS A 26 25.83 -11.57 -8.23
C LYS A 26 24.50 -12.30 -8.38
N LEU A 27 24.54 -13.41 -9.11
CA LEU A 27 23.40 -14.30 -9.23
C LEU A 27 23.28 -15.15 -7.97
N LEU A 28 22.07 -15.23 -7.45
CA LEU A 28 21.76 -15.99 -6.24
C LEU A 28 20.68 -17.02 -6.54
N ASP A 29 20.63 -18.06 -5.72
CA ASP A 29 19.56 -19.07 -5.83
C ASP A 29 18.26 -18.57 -5.23
N SER A 30 18.32 -17.68 -4.25
CA SER A 30 17.15 -17.15 -3.55
C SER A 30 17.43 -15.77 -2.95
N GLY A 31 16.35 -15.03 -2.67
CA GLY A 31 16.36 -13.83 -1.84
C GLY A 31 15.61 -14.09 -0.54
N GLU A 32 15.97 -13.37 0.49
CA GLU A 32 15.36 -13.47 1.82
C GLU A 32 14.71 -12.17 2.23
N ALA A 33 13.85 -12.24 3.24
CA ALA A 33 13.19 -11.06 3.79
C ALA A 33 14.22 -10.01 4.23
N GLY A 34 14.02 -8.78 3.78
CA GLY A 34 14.93 -7.66 4.04
C GLY A 34 15.98 -7.44 2.96
N ASP A 35 16.13 -8.37 2.03
CA ASP A 35 17.07 -8.21 0.91
C ASP A 35 16.50 -7.25 -0.14
N ASN A 36 17.40 -6.49 -0.75
CA ASN A 36 17.08 -5.68 -1.91
C ASN A 36 17.65 -6.38 -3.14
N ILE A 37 16.77 -6.94 -3.96
CA ILE A 37 17.15 -7.83 -5.07
C ILE A 37 16.63 -7.35 -6.41
N GLY A 38 17.30 -7.80 -7.49
CA GLY A 38 16.73 -7.79 -8.83
C GLY A 38 16.14 -9.16 -9.12
N ALA A 39 14.89 -9.22 -9.52
CA ALA A 39 14.23 -10.47 -9.89
C ALA A 39 14.01 -10.51 -11.40
N LEU A 40 14.42 -11.61 -12.04
CA LEU A 40 14.13 -11.85 -13.45
C LEU A 40 12.85 -12.66 -13.54
N LEU A 41 11.90 -12.15 -14.32
CA LEU A 41 10.57 -12.75 -14.45
C LEU A 41 10.32 -13.18 -15.89
N ARG A 42 9.85 -14.41 -16.05
CA ARG A 42 9.61 -14.98 -17.39
C ARG A 42 8.47 -14.24 -18.09
N GLY A 43 8.73 -13.80 -19.33
CA GLY A 43 7.72 -13.18 -20.18
C GLY A 43 7.24 -11.81 -19.71
N ILE A 44 7.96 -11.18 -18.79
CA ILE A 44 7.64 -9.86 -18.26
C ILE A 44 8.69 -8.86 -18.75
N GLU A 45 8.21 -7.79 -19.36
CA GLU A 45 9.06 -6.67 -19.78
C GLU A 45 9.04 -5.57 -18.70
N ARG A 46 10.01 -4.66 -18.78
CA ARG A 46 10.10 -3.52 -17.87
C ARG A 46 8.81 -2.70 -17.80
N THR A 47 8.12 -2.56 -18.93
CA THR A 47 6.86 -1.79 -19.03
C THR A 47 5.65 -2.52 -18.46
N ASP A 48 5.77 -3.81 -18.17
CA ASP A 48 4.69 -4.62 -17.60
C ASP A 48 4.56 -4.47 -16.09
N VAL A 49 5.56 -3.89 -15.44
CA VAL A 49 5.60 -3.73 -13.98
C VAL A 49 5.81 -2.28 -13.60
N GLU A 50 5.32 -1.92 -12.44
CA GLU A 50 5.52 -0.57 -11.90
C GLU A 50 5.66 -0.58 -10.38
N ARG A 51 6.17 0.54 -9.88
CA ARG A 51 6.35 0.72 -8.43
C ARG A 51 5.01 0.59 -7.71
N GLY A 52 5.03 -0.11 -6.60
CA GLY A 52 3.83 -0.37 -5.78
C GLY A 52 3.25 -1.75 -5.97
N GLN A 53 3.63 -2.45 -7.04
CA GLN A 53 3.25 -3.84 -7.23
C GLN A 53 4.05 -4.76 -6.31
N VAL A 54 3.46 -5.89 -5.97
CA VAL A 54 4.05 -6.89 -5.08
C VAL A 54 4.17 -8.21 -5.81
N LEU A 55 5.34 -8.84 -5.69
CA LEU A 55 5.53 -10.22 -6.12
C LEU A 55 5.18 -11.12 -4.94
N ALA A 56 4.28 -12.05 -5.14
CA ALA A 56 3.84 -12.95 -4.07
C ALA A 56 3.64 -14.36 -4.58
N LYS A 57 3.64 -15.31 -3.65
CA LYS A 57 3.25 -16.68 -3.93
C LYS A 57 1.80 -16.69 -4.44
N PRO A 58 1.50 -17.45 -5.50
CA PRO A 58 0.15 -17.49 -6.03
C PRO A 58 -0.91 -17.77 -4.97
N GLY A 59 -1.97 -16.93 -4.97
CA GLY A 59 -3.07 -17.06 -4.03
C GLY A 59 -2.81 -16.56 -2.61
N SER A 60 -1.60 -16.05 -2.31
CA SER A 60 -1.25 -15.61 -0.95
C SER A 60 -1.73 -14.21 -0.61
N VAL A 61 -1.83 -13.33 -1.58
CA VAL A 61 -2.26 -11.92 -1.42
C VAL A 61 -3.16 -11.55 -2.59
N THR A 62 -4.16 -10.72 -2.34
CA THR A 62 -5.05 -10.21 -3.36
C THR A 62 -5.07 -8.68 -3.39
N PRO A 63 -5.37 -8.06 -4.55
CA PRO A 63 -5.47 -6.59 -4.63
C PRO A 63 -6.83 -6.13 -4.11
N HIS A 64 -6.86 -4.96 -3.47
CA HIS A 64 -8.07 -4.37 -2.91
C HIS A 64 -8.09 -2.87 -3.06
N THR A 65 -9.28 -2.29 -3.15
CA THR A 65 -9.48 -0.86 -3.25
C THR A 65 -10.20 -0.26 -2.05
N LYS A 66 -10.88 -1.06 -1.25
CA LYS A 66 -11.72 -0.55 -0.17
C LYS A 66 -11.48 -1.30 1.13
N PHE A 67 -11.24 -0.56 2.18
CA PHE A 67 -10.93 -1.15 3.48
C PHE A 67 -11.32 -0.22 4.62
N GLU A 68 -11.48 -0.81 5.79
CA GLU A 68 -11.62 -0.08 7.05
C GLU A 68 -10.23 0.07 7.67
N ALA A 69 -9.92 1.28 8.11
CA ALA A 69 -8.62 1.60 8.69
C ALA A 69 -8.75 2.14 10.10
N GLN A 70 -7.77 1.83 10.93
CA GLN A 70 -7.55 2.51 12.20
C GLN A 70 -6.34 3.41 12.00
N ALA A 71 -6.52 4.70 12.23
CA ALA A 71 -5.50 5.69 11.92
C ALA A 71 -5.31 6.69 13.07
N TYR A 72 -4.08 7.16 13.16
CA TYR A 72 -3.70 8.27 14.03
C TYR A 72 -3.38 9.48 13.16
N VAL A 73 -3.98 10.62 13.46
CA VAL A 73 -3.74 11.87 12.74
C VAL A 73 -2.70 12.69 13.50
N LEU A 74 -1.58 12.99 12.87
CA LEU A 74 -0.48 13.71 13.51
C LEU A 74 -0.93 15.10 13.97
N LYS A 75 -0.44 15.52 15.13
CA LYS A 75 -0.59 16.87 15.62
C LYS A 75 0.23 17.85 14.80
N LYS A 76 -0.11 19.12 14.87
CA LYS A 76 0.68 20.20 14.25
C LYS A 76 2.15 20.13 14.67
N GLU A 77 2.42 19.92 15.95
CA GLU A 77 3.77 19.82 16.52
C GLU A 77 4.54 18.62 16.01
N GLU A 78 3.85 17.60 15.53
CA GLU A 78 4.44 16.40 14.94
C GLU A 78 4.63 16.52 13.42
N GLY A 79 4.36 17.69 12.86
CA GLY A 79 4.44 17.94 11.42
C GLY A 79 3.14 17.68 10.66
N GLY A 80 2.05 17.43 11.36
CA GLY A 80 0.74 17.14 10.79
C GLY A 80 -0.04 18.38 10.35
N ARG A 81 -1.33 18.17 10.12
CA ARG A 81 -2.25 19.24 9.71
C ARG A 81 -2.49 20.21 10.85
N HIS A 82 -2.85 21.45 10.49
CA HIS A 82 -3.26 22.49 11.43
C HIS A 82 -4.78 22.51 11.64
N THR A 83 -5.51 21.95 10.70
CA THR A 83 -6.97 22.00 10.63
C THR A 83 -7.56 20.60 10.59
N PRO A 84 -8.82 20.43 10.99
CA PRO A 84 -9.50 19.15 10.88
C PRO A 84 -9.77 18.77 9.42
N PHE A 85 -10.07 17.51 9.18
CA PHE A 85 -10.59 17.09 7.89
C PHE A 85 -11.97 16.40 8.05
N PHE A 86 -12.67 16.31 6.94
CA PHE A 86 -14.06 15.86 6.87
C PHE A 86 -14.20 14.67 5.94
N THR A 87 -15.38 14.06 5.92
CA THR A 87 -15.73 13.06 4.90
C THR A 87 -15.47 13.62 3.50
N LYS A 88 -15.00 12.78 2.59
CA LYS A 88 -14.55 13.10 1.23
C LYS A 88 -13.15 13.72 1.16
N TYR A 89 -12.44 13.82 2.25
CA TYR A 89 -11.02 14.17 2.22
C TYR A 89 -10.27 13.15 1.36
N ARG A 90 -9.41 13.62 0.47
CA ARG A 90 -8.72 12.79 -0.53
C ARG A 90 -7.20 12.93 -0.44
N PRO A 91 -6.58 12.42 0.62
CA PRO A 91 -5.12 12.42 0.72
C PRO A 91 -4.52 11.28 -0.10
N GLN A 92 -3.20 11.17 -0.05
CA GLN A 92 -2.48 10.03 -0.57
C GLN A 92 -2.21 9.02 0.54
N PHE A 93 -2.35 7.75 0.21
CA PHE A 93 -2.05 6.64 1.10
C PHE A 93 -0.77 5.96 0.61
N TYR A 94 0.25 5.99 1.43
CA TYR A 94 1.55 5.42 1.09
C TYR A 94 1.64 3.98 1.59
N PHE A 95 1.60 3.07 0.64
CA PHE A 95 1.73 1.64 0.90
C PHE A 95 3.07 1.14 0.36
N ARG A 96 3.93 0.65 1.22
CA ARG A 96 5.24 0.08 0.84
C ARG A 96 6.10 1.08 0.05
N THR A 97 5.95 1.11 -1.26
CA THR A 97 6.81 1.88 -2.17
C THR A 97 6.09 2.94 -2.98
N THR A 98 4.77 3.05 -2.90
CA THR A 98 4.03 3.99 -3.73
C THR A 98 2.87 4.66 -3.01
N ASP A 99 2.51 5.83 -3.50
CA ASP A 99 1.33 6.57 -3.08
C ASP A 99 0.14 6.21 -3.96
N VAL A 100 -1.03 6.10 -3.35
CA VAL A 100 -2.30 5.98 -4.05
C VAL A 100 -3.29 6.96 -3.45
N THR A 101 -3.95 7.74 -4.29
CA THR A 101 -5.01 8.65 -3.83
C THR A 101 -6.21 7.84 -3.36
N GLY A 102 -6.75 8.21 -2.22
CA GLY A 102 -7.94 7.57 -1.67
C GLY A 102 -8.89 8.56 -1.06
N THR A 103 -10.15 8.20 -0.98
CA THR A 103 -11.20 9.01 -0.37
C THR A 103 -11.56 8.43 0.98
N ILE A 104 -11.64 9.29 1.98
CA ILE A 104 -11.99 8.91 3.36
C ILE A 104 -13.48 9.12 3.58
N LYS A 105 -14.12 8.11 4.16
CA LYS A 105 -15.48 8.19 4.67
C LYS A 105 -15.44 7.99 6.18
N LEU A 106 -15.86 9.00 6.91
CA LEU A 106 -15.92 8.96 8.37
C LEU A 106 -17.14 8.15 8.84
N PRO A 107 -17.06 7.52 10.04
CA PRO A 107 -18.19 6.78 10.58
C PRO A 107 -19.39 7.69 10.80
N GLU A 108 -20.57 7.10 10.78
CA GLU A 108 -21.81 7.82 11.09
C GLU A 108 -21.72 8.46 12.48
N GLY A 109 -22.14 9.73 12.57
CA GLY A 109 -22.04 10.51 13.81
C GLY A 109 -20.71 11.24 14.00
N THR A 110 -19.71 10.98 13.16
CA THR A 110 -18.43 11.70 13.18
C THR A 110 -18.42 12.71 12.05
N GLU A 111 -18.38 13.99 12.37
CA GLU A 111 -18.39 15.06 11.37
C GLU A 111 -16.99 15.43 10.90
N MET A 112 -16.01 15.40 11.79
CA MET A 112 -14.63 15.80 11.50
C MET A 112 -13.63 15.01 12.33
N VAL A 113 -12.38 15.03 11.89
CA VAL A 113 -11.24 14.46 12.61
C VAL A 113 -10.24 15.57 12.86
N MET A 114 -9.88 15.74 14.13
CA MET A 114 -8.92 16.76 14.56
C MET A 114 -7.50 16.20 14.58
N PRO A 115 -6.48 17.04 14.33
CA PRO A 115 -5.09 16.63 14.57
C PRO A 115 -4.92 16.08 16.00
N GLY A 116 -4.29 14.92 16.11
CA GLY A 116 -4.10 14.21 17.37
C GLY A 116 -5.16 13.15 17.67
N ASP A 117 -6.18 13.03 16.84
CA ASP A 117 -7.23 12.03 17.02
C ASP A 117 -6.80 10.65 16.51
N ASN A 118 -7.32 9.62 17.17
CA ASN A 118 -7.38 8.26 16.63
C ASN A 118 -8.77 8.05 16.05
N ILE A 119 -8.84 7.47 14.85
CA ILE A 119 -10.11 7.31 14.16
C ILE A 119 -10.18 5.98 13.41
N THR A 120 -11.36 5.37 13.42
CA THR A 120 -11.69 4.28 12.52
C THR A 120 -12.42 4.88 11.33
N MET A 121 -11.97 4.60 10.12
CA MET A 121 -12.52 5.19 8.91
C MET A 121 -12.53 4.20 7.75
N GLU A 122 -13.39 4.46 6.78
CA GLU A 122 -13.44 3.70 5.54
C GLU A 122 -12.65 4.44 4.45
N VAL A 123 -11.81 3.70 3.73
CA VAL A 123 -10.96 4.25 2.67
C VAL A 123 -11.28 3.57 1.35
N SER A 124 -11.45 4.38 0.30
CA SER A 124 -11.62 3.90 -1.08
C SER A 124 -10.46 4.42 -1.92
N LEU A 125 -9.61 3.52 -2.41
CA LEU A 125 -8.44 3.86 -3.22
C LEU A 125 -8.82 3.97 -4.70
N LEU A 126 -8.13 4.84 -5.43
CA LEU A 126 -8.31 4.95 -6.89
C LEU A 126 -7.70 3.78 -7.66
N SER A 127 -6.70 3.14 -7.10
CA SER A 127 -6.03 1.97 -7.70
C SER A 127 -5.95 0.84 -6.70
N PRO A 128 -6.05 -0.42 -7.15
CA PRO A 128 -5.93 -1.55 -6.24
C PRO A 128 -4.51 -1.71 -5.72
N ILE A 129 -4.39 -2.10 -4.47
CA ILE A 129 -3.12 -2.36 -3.80
C ILE A 129 -3.18 -3.77 -3.21
N ALA A 130 -2.09 -4.51 -3.35
CA ALA A 130 -1.94 -5.80 -2.68
C ALA A 130 -1.93 -5.55 -1.16
N MET A 131 -2.92 -6.08 -0.45
CA MET A 131 -3.01 -5.87 1.00
C MET A 131 -3.59 -7.06 1.73
N THR A 132 -3.22 -7.13 3.00
CA THR A 132 -3.78 -8.05 3.96
C THR A 132 -4.15 -7.27 5.21
N LYS A 133 -5.03 -7.81 6.03
CA LYS A 133 -5.36 -7.24 7.33
C LYS A 133 -4.07 -7.04 8.15
N GLY A 134 -3.92 -5.87 8.74
CA GLY A 134 -2.73 -5.52 9.52
C GLY A 134 -1.65 -4.77 8.75
N LEU A 135 -1.80 -4.59 7.43
CA LEU A 135 -0.86 -3.81 6.64
C LEU A 135 -0.84 -2.36 7.10
N LYS A 136 0.34 -1.84 7.36
CA LYS A 136 0.54 -0.44 7.78
C LYS A 136 0.68 0.48 6.57
N PHE A 137 0.23 1.71 6.73
CA PHE A 137 0.37 2.75 5.71
C PHE A 137 0.57 4.12 6.35
N ALA A 138 1.06 5.06 5.56
CA ALA A 138 1.11 6.46 5.94
C ALA A 138 0.07 7.25 5.16
N ILE A 139 -0.45 8.32 5.76
CA ILE A 139 -1.34 9.27 5.10
C ILE A 139 -0.51 10.51 4.79
N ARG A 140 -0.50 10.94 3.54
CA ARG A 140 0.33 12.03 3.08
C ARG A 140 -0.49 13.09 2.34
N GLU A 141 -0.12 14.33 2.54
CA GLU A 141 -0.71 15.49 1.88
C GLU A 141 0.42 16.38 1.37
N GLY A 142 0.50 16.57 0.05
CA GLY A 142 1.56 17.37 -0.54
C GLY A 142 2.98 16.87 -0.24
N GLY A 143 3.16 15.56 -0.18
CA GLY A 143 4.47 14.94 0.11
C GLY A 143 4.85 14.92 1.59
N ARG A 144 3.97 15.41 2.47
CA ARG A 144 4.19 15.46 3.91
C ARG A 144 3.29 14.44 4.62
N THR A 145 3.84 13.69 5.56
CA THR A 145 3.07 12.74 6.36
C THR A 145 2.18 13.49 7.34
N VAL A 146 0.88 13.23 7.28
CA VAL A 146 -0.12 13.82 8.17
C VAL A 146 -0.81 12.79 9.05
N GLY A 147 -0.54 11.52 8.85
CA GLY A 147 -1.11 10.46 9.66
C GLY A 147 -0.48 9.11 9.33
N ALA A 148 -0.85 8.12 10.11
CA ALA A 148 -0.44 6.74 9.91
C ALA A 148 -1.57 5.82 10.36
N GLY A 149 -1.65 4.66 9.76
CA GLY A 149 -2.71 3.73 10.08
C GLY A 149 -2.38 2.29 9.71
N VAL A 150 -3.36 1.46 9.94
CA VAL A 150 -3.30 0.02 9.66
C VAL A 150 -4.63 -0.42 9.06
N VAL A 151 -4.56 -1.35 8.11
CA VAL A 151 -5.75 -1.98 7.52
C VAL A 151 -6.38 -2.87 8.59
N ALA A 152 -7.57 -2.47 9.08
CA ALA A 152 -8.28 -3.22 10.10
C ALA A 152 -9.15 -4.33 9.50
N GLU A 153 -9.89 -4.00 8.44
CA GLU A 153 -10.73 -4.95 7.70
C GLU A 153 -10.70 -4.62 6.21
N ILE A 154 -10.73 -5.65 5.37
CA ILE A 154 -10.82 -5.48 3.91
C ILE A 154 -12.28 -5.58 3.51
N ILE A 155 -12.76 -4.64 2.68
CA ILE A 155 -14.15 -4.60 2.20
C ILE A 155 -14.23 -5.06 0.74
N GLU A 156 -13.39 -4.52 -0.14
CA GLU A 156 -13.37 -4.89 -1.57
C GLU A 156 -11.95 -5.01 -2.11
#